data_c84b65d1aebe8f5d3832523f80f11e70
#
_entry.id   c84b65d1aebe8f5d3832523f80f11e70
#
_cell.length_a   1.000
_cell.length_b   1.000
_cell.length_c   1.000
_cell.angle_alpha   90.00
_cell.angle_beta   90.00
_cell.angle_gamma   90.00
#
_symmetry.space_group_name_H-M   'P 1'
#
loop_
_entity.id
_entity.type
_entity.pdbx_description
1 polymer ?
#
loop_
_entity_poly.entity_id
_entity_poly.type
_entity_poly.pdbx_seq_one_letter_code
_entity_poly.pdbx_strand_id
1 'polypeptide(L)'
;MTARKLLVQRCGLVDYESALAIQKETEMVVKSGVQPDTLLLLEHPHTLTIGHRGDSSSVLLDEAELKSRNVTLFETNRGGKVTYHGLGQVVGYPIVNLSPDREDVHRYVRDLEEVLIRTMSDFSIEAFRIEGLTGVHTHRGKVAAIGVHISRWVTTHGFALNVNTDLSYFNLIIACEGEPVTSMEELLGTETDLSLVEDRIISNFSDVFSYQCNPCLIST
;
A
#
# COMPACT_ATOMS: atom_id res chain seq x y z
N MET A 1 -11.98 27.78 -0.59
CA MET A 1 -11.08 26.70 -1.08
C MET A 1 -11.93 25.76 -1.92
N THR A 2 -11.55 25.49 -3.16
CA THR A 2 -12.22 24.45 -3.96
C THR A 2 -11.95 23.10 -3.32
N ALA A 3 -13.02 22.33 -3.14
CA ALA A 3 -12.90 21.00 -2.55
C ALA A 3 -11.98 20.11 -3.40
N ARG A 4 -11.04 19.41 -2.75
CA ARG A 4 -10.15 18.45 -3.41
C ARG A 4 -10.98 17.27 -3.94
N LYS A 5 -10.67 16.87 -5.16
CA LYS A 5 -11.33 15.71 -5.80
C LYS A 5 -10.35 14.53 -5.76
N LEU A 6 -10.88 13.34 -5.57
CA LEU A 6 -10.15 12.07 -5.67
C LEU A 6 -10.72 11.25 -6.83
N LEU A 7 -9.85 10.78 -7.70
CA LEU A 7 -10.16 9.72 -8.65
C LEU A 7 -9.76 8.38 -8.02
N VAL A 8 -10.63 7.39 -8.06
CA VAL A 8 -10.33 6.04 -7.59
C VAL A 8 -10.34 5.09 -8.78
N GLN A 9 -9.29 4.28 -8.90
CA GLN A 9 -9.19 3.23 -9.92
C GLN A 9 -8.95 1.88 -9.23
N ARG A 10 -9.86 0.92 -9.48
CA ARG A 10 -9.68 -0.48 -9.07
C ARG A 10 -9.11 -1.24 -10.26
N CYS A 11 -7.85 -1.61 -10.17
CA CYS A 11 -7.10 -2.18 -11.28
C CYS A 11 -7.11 -3.72 -11.30
N GLY A 12 -7.66 -4.35 -10.24
CA GLY A 12 -7.61 -5.81 -10.10
C GLY A 12 -6.19 -6.35 -9.96
N LEU A 13 -5.92 -7.51 -10.55
CA LEU A 13 -4.60 -8.12 -10.51
C LEU A 13 -3.69 -7.52 -11.60
N VAL A 14 -2.61 -6.86 -11.20
CA VAL A 14 -1.67 -6.17 -12.09
C VAL A 14 -0.25 -6.58 -11.75
N ASP A 15 0.56 -6.96 -12.74
CA ASP A 15 1.99 -7.20 -12.52
C ASP A 15 2.71 -5.90 -12.08
N TYR A 16 3.83 -6.08 -11.37
CA TYR A 16 4.48 -4.96 -10.70
C TYR A 16 5.06 -3.93 -11.68
N GLU A 17 5.59 -4.38 -12.82
CA GLU A 17 6.17 -3.50 -13.85
C GLU A 17 5.08 -2.62 -14.50
N SER A 18 3.95 -3.24 -14.88
CA SER A 18 2.78 -2.52 -15.39
C SER A 18 2.24 -1.52 -14.38
N ALA A 19 2.17 -1.89 -13.10
CA ALA A 19 1.71 -0.99 -12.05
C ALA A 19 2.67 0.20 -11.84
N LEU A 20 3.99 0.01 -11.97
CA LEU A 20 4.95 1.11 -11.96
C LEU A 20 4.75 2.06 -13.14
N ALA A 21 4.45 1.53 -14.33
CA ALA A 21 4.16 2.35 -15.51
C ALA A 21 2.89 3.19 -15.29
N ILE A 22 1.80 2.59 -14.80
CA ILE A 22 0.56 3.29 -14.45
C ILE A 22 0.81 4.38 -13.42
N GLN A 23 1.57 4.09 -12.36
CA GLN A 23 1.91 5.10 -11.35
C GLN A 23 2.67 6.28 -11.96
N LYS A 24 3.64 6.02 -12.83
CA LYS A 24 4.46 7.06 -13.47
C LYS A 24 3.63 7.96 -14.39
N GLU A 25 2.73 7.38 -15.18
CA GLU A 25 1.81 8.14 -16.04
C GLU A 25 0.84 8.98 -15.19
N THR A 26 0.26 8.39 -14.16
CA THR A 26 -0.63 9.10 -13.23
C THR A 26 0.10 10.23 -12.51
N GLU A 27 1.34 9.98 -12.05
CA GLU A 27 2.17 11.01 -11.44
C GLU A 27 2.39 12.23 -12.36
N MET A 28 2.66 12.02 -13.64
CA MET A 28 2.85 13.10 -14.60
C MET A 28 1.59 13.94 -14.77
N VAL A 29 0.41 13.33 -14.89
CA VAL A 29 -0.83 14.07 -15.11
C VAL A 29 -1.35 14.74 -13.84
N VAL A 30 -1.10 14.16 -12.65
CA VAL A 30 -1.37 14.80 -11.36
C VAL A 30 -0.42 16.00 -11.14
N LYS A 31 0.88 15.84 -11.41
CA LYS A 31 1.87 16.94 -11.32
C LYS A 31 1.53 18.13 -12.21
N SER A 32 1.01 17.87 -13.41
CA SER A 32 0.60 18.93 -14.34
C SER A 32 -0.75 19.57 -14.02
N GLY A 33 -1.48 19.01 -13.03
CA GLY A 33 -2.83 19.48 -12.67
C GLY A 33 -3.91 19.13 -13.69
N VAL A 34 -3.60 18.28 -14.67
CA VAL A 34 -4.57 17.80 -15.67
C VAL A 34 -5.55 16.81 -15.07
N GLN A 35 -5.07 15.98 -14.13
CA GLN A 35 -5.89 14.99 -13.41
C GLN A 35 -5.90 15.30 -11.91
N PRO A 36 -7.02 15.05 -11.21
CA PRO A 36 -7.05 15.16 -9.76
C PRO A 36 -6.16 14.10 -9.09
N ASP A 37 -5.96 14.24 -7.78
CA ASP A 37 -5.35 13.21 -6.95
C ASP A 37 -6.00 11.87 -7.21
N THR A 38 -5.21 10.80 -7.28
CA THR A 38 -5.69 9.48 -7.71
C THR A 38 -5.28 8.41 -6.70
N LEU A 39 -6.20 7.55 -6.32
CA LEU A 39 -5.94 6.35 -5.54
C LEU A 39 -6.09 5.12 -6.46
N LEU A 40 -4.98 4.40 -6.69
CA LEU A 40 -4.99 3.12 -7.37
C LEU A 40 -5.10 2.01 -6.32
N LEU A 41 -6.06 1.08 -6.48
CA LEU A 41 -6.21 -0.12 -5.65
C LEU A 41 -6.05 -1.34 -6.53
N LEU A 42 -5.24 -2.29 -6.11
CA LEU A 42 -4.89 -3.47 -6.89
C LEU A 42 -4.33 -4.60 -6.03
N GLU A 43 -4.13 -5.74 -6.65
CA GLU A 43 -3.31 -6.85 -6.16
C GLU A 43 -2.13 -7.07 -7.11
N HIS A 44 -1.06 -7.70 -6.60
CA HIS A 44 0.06 -8.17 -7.41
C HIS A 44 0.15 -9.70 -7.42
N PRO A 45 0.68 -10.32 -8.50
CA PRO A 45 1.25 -11.65 -8.41
C PRO A 45 2.38 -11.67 -7.38
N HIS A 46 2.86 -12.86 -7.01
CA HIS A 46 3.95 -12.99 -6.04
C HIS A 46 5.17 -12.17 -6.42
N THR A 47 5.43 -11.12 -5.67
CA THR A 47 6.46 -10.12 -5.96
C THR A 47 7.20 -9.73 -4.68
N LEU A 48 8.53 -9.78 -4.72
CA LEU A 48 9.39 -9.17 -3.71
C LEU A 48 9.89 -7.82 -4.21
N THR A 49 9.87 -6.81 -3.35
CA THR A 49 10.40 -5.49 -3.69
C THR A 49 11.44 -5.05 -2.69
N ILE A 50 12.61 -4.61 -3.17
CA ILE A 50 13.66 -4.01 -2.37
C ILE A 50 13.52 -2.49 -2.46
N GLY A 51 13.24 -1.84 -1.34
CA GLY A 51 13.15 -0.38 -1.26
C GLY A 51 14.52 0.27 -1.06
N HIS A 52 14.56 1.58 -1.08
CA HIS A 52 15.79 2.39 -1.06
C HIS A 52 16.75 2.09 0.12
N ARG A 53 16.25 1.55 1.25
CA ARG A 53 17.07 1.19 2.43
C ARG A 53 17.35 -0.31 2.54
N GLY A 54 16.92 -1.11 1.56
CA GLY A 54 17.15 -2.54 1.51
C GLY A 54 18.32 -2.91 0.61
N ASP A 55 18.71 -4.15 0.67
CA ASP A 55 19.66 -4.76 -0.24
C ASP A 55 19.28 -6.22 -0.54
N SER A 56 19.91 -6.81 -1.55
CA SER A 56 19.61 -8.17 -2.01
C SER A 56 19.89 -9.26 -0.96
N SER A 57 20.74 -8.99 0.04
CA SER A 57 21.02 -9.95 1.13
C SER A 57 19.81 -10.18 2.03
N SER A 58 18.80 -9.28 1.93
CA SER A 58 17.52 -9.44 2.62
C SER A 58 16.57 -10.44 1.95
N VAL A 59 16.91 -10.95 0.75
CA VAL A 59 16.15 -12.01 0.07
C VAL A 59 16.88 -13.34 0.31
N LEU A 60 16.18 -14.31 0.87
CA LEU A 60 16.75 -15.58 1.34
C LEU A 60 16.82 -16.66 0.25
N LEU A 61 16.28 -16.40 -0.92
CA LEU A 61 16.23 -17.32 -2.06
C LEU A 61 17.14 -16.81 -3.19
N ASP A 62 17.72 -17.74 -3.92
CA ASP A 62 18.40 -17.43 -5.17
C ASP A 62 17.40 -17.23 -6.34
N GLU A 63 17.92 -16.80 -7.50
CA GLU A 63 17.08 -16.52 -8.68
C GLU A 63 16.34 -17.76 -9.20
N ALA A 64 16.97 -18.94 -9.14
CA ALA A 64 16.36 -20.19 -9.60
C ALA A 64 15.21 -20.61 -8.67
N GLU A 65 15.37 -20.44 -7.37
CA GLU A 65 14.35 -20.72 -6.36
C GLU A 65 13.17 -19.75 -6.48
N LEU A 66 13.42 -18.44 -6.66
CA LEU A 66 12.38 -17.44 -6.91
C LEU A 66 11.56 -17.81 -8.15
N LYS A 67 12.25 -18.14 -9.26
CA LYS A 67 11.60 -18.53 -10.51
C LYS A 67 10.75 -19.82 -10.35
N SER A 68 11.24 -20.80 -9.62
CA SER A 68 10.51 -22.07 -9.36
C SER A 68 9.20 -21.86 -8.60
N ARG A 69 9.11 -20.77 -7.83
CA ARG A 69 7.94 -20.35 -7.03
C ARG A 69 7.08 -19.29 -7.72
N ASN A 70 7.42 -18.92 -8.97
CA ASN A 70 6.79 -17.81 -9.70
C ASN A 70 6.83 -16.47 -8.91
N VAL A 71 7.91 -16.22 -8.19
CA VAL A 71 8.14 -14.97 -7.48
C VAL A 71 9.04 -14.06 -8.30
N THR A 72 8.60 -12.84 -8.56
CA THR A 72 9.43 -11.80 -9.21
C THR A 72 10.12 -10.94 -8.18
N LEU A 73 11.28 -10.40 -8.51
CA LEU A 73 12.06 -9.50 -7.64
C LEU A 73 12.30 -8.17 -8.35
N PHE A 74 12.00 -7.06 -7.68
CA PHE A 74 12.24 -5.70 -8.18
C PHE A 74 12.99 -4.84 -7.18
N GLU A 75 13.97 -4.08 -7.67
CA GLU A 75 14.53 -2.94 -6.93
C GLU A 75 13.68 -1.70 -7.22
N THR A 76 13.40 -0.93 -6.17
CA THR A 76 12.44 0.19 -6.26
C THR A 76 12.94 1.41 -5.50
N ASN A 77 12.40 2.59 -5.85
CA ASN A 77 12.71 3.84 -5.16
C ASN A 77 11.78 4.15 -3.96
N ARG A 78 10.88 3.24 -3.57
CA ARG A 78 10.06 3.43 -2.37
C ARG A 78 10.89 3.45 -1.10
N GLY A 79 10.39 4.09 -0.07
CA GLY A 79 10.95 4.00 1.27
C GLY A 79 10.86 2.56 1.84
N GLY A 80 11.64 2.30 2.88
CA GLY A 80 11.69 1.01 3.55
C GLY A 80 12.74 0.06 2.96
N LYS A 81 12.78 -1.17 3.49
CA LYS A 81 13.69 -2.24 3.10
C LYS A 81 12.99 -3.19 2.10
N VAL A 82 13.01 -4.49 2.36
CA VAL A 82 12.35 -5.51 1.55
C VAL A 82 10.90 -5.71 2.01
N THR A 83 9.99 -6.04 1.09
CA THR A 83 8.64 -6.52 1.41
C THR A 83 8.15 -7.48 0.33
N TYR A 84 7.04 -8.15 0.63
CA TYR A 84 6.35 -9.07 -0.26
C TYR A 84 4.98 -8.51 -0.66
N HIS A 85 4.59 -8.78 -1.90
CA HIS A 85 3.25 -8.57 -2.43
C HIS A 85 2.73 -9.88 -3.04
N GLY A 86 1.43 -10.15 -2.89
CA GLY A 86 0.81 -11.34 -3.44
C GLY A 86 -0.70 -11.28 -3.42
N LEU A 87 -1.34 -12.33 -3.92
CA LEU A 87 -2.79 -12.47 -3.93
C LEU A 87 -3.37 -12.38 -2.52
N GLY A 88 -4.56 -11.81 -2.41
CA GLY A 88 -5.21 -11.56 -1.13
C GLY A 88 -4.63 -10.37 -0.36
N GLN A 89 -3.66 -9.63 -0.93
CA GLN A 89 -3.12 -8.41 -0.34
C GLN A 89 -3.66 -7.19 -1.11
N VAL A 90 -4.39 -6.31 -0.43
CA VAL A 90 -4.82 -5.04 -1.04
C VAL A 90 -3.65 -4.06 -1.04
N VAL A 91 -3.22 -3.70 -2.24
CA VAL A 91 -2.18 -2.69 -2.46
C VAL A 91 -2.82 -1.38 -2.87
N GLY A 92 -2.46 -0.30 -2.17
CA GLY A 92 -2.93 1.05 -2.48
C GLY A 92 -1.77 1.95 -2.88
N TYR A 93 -1.89 2.58 -4.05
CA TYR A 93 -0.95 3.58 -4.53
C TYR A 93 -1.64 4.94 -4.63
N PRO A 94 -1.59 5.77 -3.57
CA PRO A 94 -2.08 7.14 -3.63
C PRO A 94 -1.11 8.03 -4.40
N ILE A 95 -1.54 8.53 -5.53
CA ILE A 95 -0.80 9.51 -6.33
C ILE A 95 -1.42 10.88 -6.02
N VAL A 96 -0.88 11.56 -5.03
CA VAL A 96 -1.48 12.73 -4.40
C VAL A 96 -0.52 13.90 -4.44
N ASN A 97 -1.00 15.08 -4.82
CA ASN A 97 -0.25 16.32 -4.67
C ASN A 97 -0.43 16.85 -3.24
N LEU A 98 0.66 16.85 -2.48
CA LEU A 98 0.68 17.33 -1.09
C LEU A 98 0.82 18.86 -0.99
N SER A 99 1.19 19.55 -2.08
CA SER A 99 1.35 21.00 -2.09
C SER A 99 0.00 21.70 -2.28
N PRO A 100 -0.20 22.89 -1.65
CA PRO A 100 0.68 23.54 -0.66
C PRO A 100 0.39 23.13 0.80
N ASP A 101 -0.74 22.45 1.08
CA ASP A 101 -1.32 22.40 2.42
C ASP A 101 -0.83 21.20 3.26
N ARG A 102 -0.16 20.22 2.64
CA ARG A 102 0.25 18.96 3.26
C ARG A 102 1.71 18.60 3.00
N GLU A 103 2.58 19.59 2.83
CA GLU A 103 4.02 19.43 2.55
C GLU A 103 4.81 18.90 3.78
N ASP A 104 4.41 17.73 4.27
CA ASP A 104 5.00 17.04 5.41
C ASP A 104 4.97 15.54 5.18
N VAL A 105 6.14 14.93 4.97
CA VAL A 105 6.28 13.49 4.69
C VAL A 105 5.85 12.64 5.89
N HIS A 106 6.20 13.05 7.10
CA HIS A 106 5.86 12.30 8.30
C HIS A 106 4.34 12.32 8.54
N ARG A 107 3.73 13.50 8.39
CA ARG A 107 2.27 13.63 8.46
C ARG A 107 1.59 12.77 7.41
N TYR A 108 2.06 12.78 6.17
CA TYR A 108 1.49 11.96 5.10
C TYR A 108 1.52 10.47 5.43
N VAL A 109 2.64 9.95 5.94
CA VAL A 109 2.74 8.54 6.37
C VAL A 109 1.79 8.26 7.54
N ARG A 110 1.69 9.17 8.51
CA ARG A 110 0.73 9.04 9.63
C ARG A 110 -0.73 9.09 9.18
N ASP A 111 -1.05 9.89 8.16
CA ASP A 111 -2.38 9.92 7.56
C ASP A 111 -2.70 8.59 6.86
N LEU A 112 -1.75 7.95 6.16
CA LEU A 112 -1.93 6.61 5.60
C LEU A 112 -2.14 5.53 6.67
N GLU A 113 -1.37 5.58 7.75
CA GLU A 113 -1.59 4.68 8.89
C GLU A 113 -2.97 4.87 9.49
N GLU A 114 -3.45 6.12 9.60
CA GLU A 114 -4.79 6.42 10.10
C GLU A 114 -5.89 5.82 9.23
N VAL A 115 -5.76 5.94 7.90
CA VAL A 115 -6.68 5.29 6.95
C VAL A 115 -6.78 3.79 7.23
N LEU A 116 -5.63 3.13 7.34
CA LEU A 116 -5.59 1.68 7.55
C LEU A 116 -6.11 1.27 8.93
N ILE A 117 -5.79 2.02 9.98
CA ILE A 117 -6.30 1.77 11.36
C ILE A 117 -7.83 1.89 11.39
N ARG A 118 -8.40 2.93 10.77
CA ARG A 118 -9.86 3.07 10.66
C ARG A 118 -10.46 1.94 9.85
N THR A 119 -9.83 1.56 8.76
CA THR A 119 -10.26 0.41 7.95
C THR A 119 -10.29 -0.87 8.79
N MET A 120 -9.25 -1.15 9.56
CA MET A 120 -9.24 -2.31 10.48
C MET A 120 -10.36 -2.23 11.51
N SER A 121 -10.61 -1.04 12.07
CA SER A 121 -11.70 -0.80 13.03
C SER A 121 -13.08 -1.08 12.44
N ASP A 122 -13.32 -0.78 11.15
CA ASP A 122 -14.56 -1.09 10.45
C ASP A 122 -14.87 -2.59 10.40
N PHE A 123 -13.83 -3.42 10.52
CA PHE A 123 -13.92 -4.89 10.62
C PHE A 123 -13.77 -5.40 12.06
N SER A 124 -13.89 -4.51 13.06
CA SER A 124 -13.74 -4.84 14.48
C SER A 124 -12.37 -5.41 14.85
N ILE A 125 -11.32 -5.06 14.11
CA ILE A 125 -9.94 -5.43 14.40
C ILE A 125 -9.24 -4.24 15.06
N GLU A 126 -8.70 -4.47 16.27
CA GLU A 126 -7.87 -3.47 16.96
C GLU A 126 -6.50 -3.39 16.29
N ALA A 127 -6.17 -2.19 15.79
CA ALA A 127 -4.90 -1.92 15.13
C ALA A 127 -4.31 -0.59 15.61
N PHE A 128 -2.99 -0.50 15.63
CA PHE A 128 -2.29 0.64 16.22
C PHE A 128 -0.94 0.91 15.53
N ARG A 129 -0.35 2.06 15.89
CA ARG A 129 1.01 2.44 15.53
C ARG A 129 1.98 2.00 16.61
N ILE A 130 3.19 1.61 16.21
CA ILE A 130 4.33 1.44 17.13
C ILE A 130 5.29 2.60 16.89
N GLU A 131 5.72 3.25 17.97
CA GLU A 131 6.66 4.36 17.87
C GLU A 131 8.00 3.90 17.25
N GLY A 132 8.49 4.68 16.28
CA GLY A 132 9.73 4.35 15.54
C GLY A 132 9.53 3.37 14.39
N LEU A 133 8.40 2.68 14.30
CA LEU A 133 8.09 1.75 13.21
C LEU A 133 7.05 2.34 12.26
N THR A 134 7.24 2.13 10.95
CA THR A 134 6.28 2.55 9.92
C THR A 134 5.39 1.37 9.53
N GLY A 135 4.07 1.60 9.50
CA GLY A 135 3.07 0.61 9.16
C GLY A 135 2.01 0.45 10.24
N VAL A 136 1.11 -0.48 10.06
CA VAL A 136 0.00 -0.75 10.99
C VAL A 136 0.17 -2.12 11.62
N HIS A 137 0.01 -2.16 12.93
CA HIS A 137 0.26 -3.32 13.76
C HIS A 137 -0.99 -3.74 14.53
N THR A 138 -1.02 -5.00 14.89
CA THR A 138 -1.99 -5.60 15.82
C THR A 138 -1.23 -6.36 16.90
N HIS A 139 -1.93 -6.90 17.89
CA HIS A 139 -1.30 -7.75 18.92
C HIS A 139 -0.68 -9.04 18.36
N ARG A 140 -0.99 -9.42 17.09
CA ARG A 140 -0.41 -10.60 16.43
C ARG A 140 0.73 -10.28 15.46
N GLY A 141 0.96 -9.00 15.17
CA GLY A 141 2.02 -8.56 14.27
C GLY A 141 1.61 -7.45 13.33
N LYS A 142 2.49 -7.14 12.38
CA LYS A 142 2.26 -6.14 11.35
C LYS A 142 1.23 -6.64 10.33
N VAL A 143 0.14 -5.91 10.18
CA VAL A 143 -0.93 -6.22 9.21
C VAL A 143 -0.79 -5.41 7.93
N ALA A 144 -0.17 -4.24 7.98
CA ALA A 144 0.06 -3.42 6.80
C ALA A 144 1.44 -2.78 6.78
N ALA A 145 2.09 -2.85 5.63
CA ALA A 145 3.34 -2.18 5.33
C ALA A 145 3.10 -0.88 4.57
N ILE A 146 3.94 0.14 4.81
CA ILE A 146 3.90 1.42 4.11
C ILE A 146 5.29 1.77 3.61
N GLY A 147 5.39 2.09 2.31
CA GLY A 147 6.62 2.55 1.70
C GLY A 147 6.28 3.50 0.56
N VAL A 148 6.59 4.78 0.71
CA VAL A 148 6.25 5.85 -0.23
C VAL A 148 7.49 6.45 -0.88
N HIS A 149 7.30 7.06 -2.05
CA HIS A 149 8.26 7.97 -2.64
C HIS A 149 7.56 9.30 -2.94
N ILE A 150 8.26 10.41 -2.77
CA ILE A 150 7.71 11.75 -2.99
C ILE A 150 8.67 12.54 -3.87
N SER A 151 8.14 13.07 -4.96
CA SER A 151 8.89 13.89 -5.89
C SER A 151 8.12 15.18 -6.20
N ARG A 152 8.71 16.34 -5.86
CA ARG A 152 8.03 17.64 -6.00
C ARG A 152 6.63 17.65 -5.37
N TRP A 153 6.53 17.09 -4.17
CA TRP A 153 5.31 16.97 -3.39
C TRP A 153 4.21 16.11 -4.00
N VAL A 154 4.48 15.37 -5.08
CA VAL A 154 3.57 14.33 -5.56
C VAL A 154 4.08 12.95 -5.13
N THR A 155 3.17 12.14 -4.60
CA THR A 155 3.46 10.83 -4.01
C THR A 155 3.37 9.72 -5.04
N THR A 156 4.14 8.66 -4.84
CA THR A 156 4.05 7.36 -5.54
C THR A 156 4.29 6.24 -4.54
N HIS A 157 4.02 5.00 -4.96
CA HIS A 157 3.91 3.86 -4.05
C HIS A 157 2.86 4.11 -2.97
N GLY A 158 2.92 3.44 -1.83
CA GLY A 158 1.89 3.63 -0.81
C GLY A 158 1.91 2.54 0.25
N PHE A 159 0.88 1.71 0.28
CA PHE A 159 0.70 0.71 1.33
C PHE A 159 0.30 -0.66 0.75
N ALA A 160 0.50 -1.68 1.56
CA ALA A 160 0.06 -3.04 1.32
C ALA A 160 -0.59 -3.58 2.60
N LEU A 161 -1.89 -3.90 2.54
CA LEU A 161 -2.69 -4.45 3.63
C LEU A 161 -2.89 -5.95 3.42
N ASN A 162 -2.42 -6.75 4.35
CA ASN A 162 -2.62 -8.20 4.32
C ASN A 162 -4.08 -8.52 4.69
N VAL A 163 -4.90 -8.91 3.71
CA VAL A 163 -6.30 -9.31 3.93
C VAL A 163 -6.40 -10.83 4.01
N ASN A 164 -6.31 -11.53 2.89
CA ASN A 164 -6.30 -13.00 2.79
C ASN A 164 -4.94 -13.49 2.26
N THR A 165 -3.88 -12.80 2.61
CA THR A 165 -2.54 -12.99 2.08
C THR A 165 -1.90 -14.26 2.59
N ASP A 166 -1.29 -15.07 1.71
CA ASP A 166 -0.42 -16.17 2.14
C ASP A 166 0.85 -15.62 2.78
N LEU A 167 0.86 -15.61 4.10
CA LEU A 167 1.96 -15.06 4.91
C LEU A 167 3.24 -15.92 4.86
N SER A 168 3.19 -17.14 4.34
CA SER A 168 4.37 -18.02 4.22
C SER A 168 5.46 -17.41 3.33
N TYR A 169 5.08 -16.56 2.39
CA TYR A 169 6.02 -15.85 1.51
C TYR A 169 6.87 -14.81 2.23
N PHE A 170 6.44 -14.32 3.39
CA PHE A 170 7.29 -13.43 4.21
C PHE A 170 8.50 -14.15 4.80
N ASN A 171 8.49 -15.50 4.86
CA ASN A 171 9.65 -16.30 5.25
C ASN A 171 10.76 -16.32 4.17
N LEU A 172 10.50 -15.79 2.98
CA LEU A 172 11.49 -15.68 1.89
C LEU A 172 12.37 -14.45 2.02
N ILE A 173 12.09 -13.59 2.99
CA ILE A 173 12.80 -12.32 3.21
C ILE A 173 13.18 -12.14 4.68
N ILE A 174 14.26 -11.41 4.90
CA ILE A 174 14.55 -10.84 6.22
C ILE A 174 13.70 -9.56 6.33
N ALA A 175 12.47 -9.71 6.85
CA ALA A 175 11.58 -8.58 7.06
C ALA A 175 12.23 -7.54 7.99
N CYS A 176 11.83 -6.29 7.85
CA CYS A 176 12.31 -5.22 8.71
C CYS A 176 12.12 -5.61 10.18
N GLU A 177 13.25 -5.68 10.92
CA GLU A 177 13.30 -5.77 12.39
C GLU A 177 12.79 -7.09 13.00
N GLY A 178 12.59 -8.15 12.21
CA GLY A 178 12.15 -9.45 12.72
C GLY A 178 10.73 -9.45 13.28
N GLU A 179 9.92 -8.44 12.95
CA GLU A 179 8.54 -8.35 13.40
C GLU A 179 7.67 -9.44 12.76
N PRO A 180 6.82 -10.10 13.57
CA PRO A 180 5.83 -11.00 13.01
C PRO A 180 4.87 -10.25 12.09
N VAL A 181 4.39 -10.94 11.07
CA VAL A 181 3.34 -10.45 10.17
C VAL A 181 2.04 -11.20 10.43
N THR A 182 0.91 -10.55 10.15
CA THR A 182 -0.42 -11.16 10.25
C THR A 182 -1.30 -10.67 9.10
N SER A 183 -2.51 -11.23 8.97
CA SER A 183 -3.52 -10.83 8.00
C SER A 183 -4.88 -10.64 8.68
N MET A 184 -5.83 -10.00 7.98
CA MET A 184 -7.20 -9.90 8.46
C MET A 184 -7.83 -11.28 8.60
N GLU A 185 -7.58 -12.19 7.66
CA GLU A 185 -8.05 -13.57 7.71
C GLU A 185 -7.60 -14.29 8.99
N GLU A 186 -6.31 -14.20 9.35
CA GLU A 186 -5.81 -14.80 10.61
C GLU A 186 -6.45 -14.19 11.86
N LEU A 187 -6.75 -12.89 11.83
CA LEU A 187 -7.35 -12.18 12.97
C LEU A 187 -8.82 -12.49 13.14
N LEU A 188 -9.55 -12.64 12.03
CA LEU A 188 -11.00 -12.90 11.98
C LEU A 188 -11.32 -14.40 11.99
N GLY A 189 -10.38 -15.26 11.58
CA GLY A 189 -10.59 -16.69 11.41
C GLY A 189 -11.38 -17.05 10.15
N THR A 190 -11.56 -16.12 9.23
CA THR A 190 -12.28 -16.32 7.96
C THR A 190 -11.79 -15.34 6.90
N GLU A 191 -11.87 -15.73 5.63
CA GLU A 191 -11.61 -14.84 4.50
C GLU A 191 -12.55 -13.63 4.51
N THR A 192 -12.02 -12.51 4.05
CA THR A 192 -12.75 -11.24 3.92
C THR A 192 -12.83 -10.84 2.45
N ASP A 193 -13.98 -10.39 1.99
CA ASP A 193 -14.15 -9.87 0.64
C ASP A 193 -13.26 -8.63 0.42
N LEU A 194 -12.32 -8.74 -0.52
CA LEU A 194 -11.39 -7.66 -0.84
C LEU A 194 -12.11 -6.39 -1.29
N SER A 195 -13.22 -6.52 -2.02
CA SER A 195 -13.98 -5.36 -2.51
C SER A 195 -14.58 -4.54 -1.35
N LEU A 196 -15.02 -5.20 -0.28
CA LEU A 196 -15.50 -4.52 0.93
C LEU A 196 -14.36 -3.81 1.66
N VAL A 197 -13.17 -4.41 1.70
CA VAL A 197 -11.99 -3.77 2.29
C VAL A 197 -11.59 -2.53 1.49
N GLU A 198 -11.57 -2.62 0.16
CA GLU A 198 -11.31 -1.49 -0.73
C GLU A 198 -12.33 -0.36 -0.53
N ASP A 199 -13.62 -0.67 -0.39
CA ASP A 199 -14.66 0.32 -0.11
C ASP A 199 -14.39 1.09 1.18
N ARG A 200 -13.96 0.38 2.24
CA ARG A 200 -13.60 1.01 3.51
C ARG A 200 -12.33 1.85 3.40
N ILE A 201 -11.32 1.37 2.67
CA ILE A 201 -10.12 2.15 2.38
C ILE A 201 -10.47 3.45 1.65
N ILE A 202 -11.31 3.40 0.62
CA ILE A 202 -11.73 4.58 -0.15
C ILE A 202 -12.45 5.59 0.75
N SER A 203 -13.39 5.13 1.57
CA SER A 203 -14.13 5.98 2.51
C SER A 203 -13.19 6.64 3.51
N ASN A 204 -12.38 5.86 4.21
CA ASN A 204 -11.46 6.36 5.22
C ASN A 204 -10.36 7.25 4.64
N PHE A 205 -9.89 6.94 3.42
CA PHE A 205 -8.94 7.79 2.71
C PHE A 205 -9.55 9.15 2.39
N SER A 206 -10.78 9.15 1.90
CA SER A 206 -11.50 10.39 1.59
C SER A 206 -11.68 11.26 2.85
N ASP A 207 -12.03 10.66 3.97
CA ASP A 207 -12.24 11.37 5.23
C ASP A 207 -10.93 11.93 5.80
N VAL A 208 -9.87 11.11 5.89
CA VAL A 208 -8.57 11.51 6.45
C VAL A 208 -7.91 12.61 5.62
N PHE A 209 -8.00 12.49 4.28
CA PHE A 209 -7.41 13.45 3.36
C PHE A 209 -8.34 14.62 3.01
N SER A 210 -9.59 14.64 3.54
CA SER A 210 -10.59 15.68 3.35
C SER A 210 -10.99 15.87 1.87
N TYR A 211 -11.14 14.75 1.15
CA TYR A 211 -11.76 14.75 -0.16
C TYR A 211 -13.28 14.85 -0.03
N GLN A 212 -13.90 15.62 -0.88
CA GLN A 212 -15.37 15.56 -0.96
C GLN A 212 -15.78 14.24 -1.60
N CYS A 213 -16.64 13.49 -0.88
CA CYS A 213 -17.37 12.37 -1.46
C CYS A 213 -18.32 12.87 -2.56
N ASN A 214 -17.82 12.99 -3.77
CA ASN A 214 -18.66 12.71 -4.92
C ASN A 214 -18.59 11.20 -5.14
N PRO A 215 -19.70 10.53 -5.60
CA PRO A 215 -19.60 9.13 -5.96
C PRO A 215 -18.40 9.01 -6.90
N CYS A 216 -17.36 8.36 -6.42
CA CYS A 216 -16.09 8.24 -7.07
C CYS A 216 -16.31 7.89 -8.53
N LEU A 217 -15.67 8.61 -9.45
CA LEU A 217 -15.55 8.17 -10.83
C LEU A 217 -14.73 6.86 -10.79
N ILE A 218 -15.42 5.74 -10.57
CA ILE A 218 -14.86 4.41 -10.65
C ILE A 218 -14.76 4.13 -12.13
N SER A 219 -13.58 4.29 -12.72
CA SER A 219 -13.31 3.74 -14.04
C SER A 219 -12.95 2.26 -13.85
N THR A 220 -13.84 1.41 -14.37
CA THR A 220 -13.58 -0.04 -14.59
C THR A 220 -12.53 -0.21 -15.67
#